data_e6b1a7dcad91cc350ba289d3b17b51bf
#
_entry.id   e6b1a7dcad91cc350ba289d3b17b51bf
#
_cell.length_a   1.000
_cell.length_b   1.000
_cell.length_c   1.000
_cell.angle_alpha   90.00
_cell.angle_beta   90.00
_cell.angle_gamma   90.00
#
_symmetry.space_group_name_H-M   'P 1'
#
loop_
_entity.id
_entity.type
_entity.pdbx_description
1 polymer ?
#
loop_
_entity_poly.entity_id
_entity_poly.type
_entity_poly.pdbx_seq_one_letter_code
_entity_poly.pdbx_strand_id
1 'polypeptide(L)'
;MCKSIKRWAYALVASVFALVMCFSLSACGSDDDNDVNNGVSPVLYSDFGGRIGVNYPLDISGKMVSFFIPKSQAGQIVDLTKGGDWVAGGSAVGGLYSYDDHLFQKGSYVYLLKTGANEIELRYKYIWKEGTATRTIEGNYKNVKMTTHQDAIDWAHRQGLY
;
A
#
# COMPACT_ATOMS: atom_id res chain seq x y z
N MET A 1 28.40 -4.77 -0.15
CA MET A 1 27.51 -5.49 0.75
C MET A 1 26.05 -5.02 0.78
N CYS A 2 25.57 -4.25 -0.19
CA CYS A 2 24.22 -3.63 -0.16
C CYS A 2 23.14 -4.31 -1.01
N LYS A 3 23.48 -5.29 -1.86
CA LYS A 3 22.53 -5.97 -2.75
C LYS A 3 21.65 -7.03 -2.05
N SER A 4 22.11 -7.59 -0.93
CA SER A 4 21.40 -8.66 -0.23
C SER A 4 20.18 -8.14 0.56
N ILE A 5 20.30 -6.99 1.18
CA ILE A 5 19.22 -6.42 2.01
C ILE A 5 18.02 -5.98 1.16
N LYS A 6 18.26 -5.46 -0.05
CA LYS A 6 17.19 -5.08 -0.98
C LYS A 6 16.31 -6.29 -1.40
N ARG A 7 16.93 -7.47 -1.62
CA ARG A 7 16.19 -8.69 -1.98
C ARG A 7 15.26 -9.19 -0.86
N TRP A 8 15.65 -9.05 0.40
CA TRP A 8 14.83 -9.42 1.54
C TRP A 8 13.62 -8.49 1.73
N ALA A 9 13.82 -7.19 1.50
CA ALA A 9 12.73 -6.22 1.54
C ALA A 9 11.65 -6.51 0.48
N TYR A 10 12.06 -6.88 -0.72
CA TYR A 10 11.12 -7.29 -1.78
C TYR A 10 10.39 -8.60 -1.46
N ALA A 11 11.05 -9.56 -0.83
CA ALA A 11 10.43 -10.82 -0.44
C ALA A 11 9.34 -10.62 0.63
N LEU A 12 9.57 -9.74 1.60
CA LEU A 12 8.59 -9.40 2.63
C LEU A 12 7.40 -8.63 2.05
N VAL A 13 7.65 -7.72 1.13
CA VAL A 13 6.59 -6.98 0.44
C VAL A 13 5.78 -7.89 -0.47
N ALA A 14 6.43 -8.84 -1.16
CA ALA A 14 5.75 -9.83 -1.99
C ALA A 14 4.85 -10.77 -1.16
N SER A 15 5.22 -11.10 0.08
CA SER A 15 4.38 -11.93 0.95
C SER A 15 3.11 -11.19 1.41
N VAL A 16 3.20 -9.88 1.63
CA VAL A 16 2.02 -9.03 1.92
C VAL A 16 1.09 -8.97 0.70
N PHE A 17 1.64 -8.93 -0.51
CA PHE A 17 0.86 -8.97 -1.75
C PHE A 17 0.10 -10.28 -1.93
N ALA A 18 0.71 -11.41 -1.63
CA ALA A 18 0.07 -12.72 -1.72
C ALA A 18 -1.12 -12.82 -0.75
N LEU A 19 -1.01 -12.24 0.44
CA LEU A 19 -2.10 -12.19 1.41
C LEU A 19 -3.29 -11.36 0.90
N VAL A 20 -3.03 -10.21 0.30
CA VAL A 20 -4.10 -9.32 -0.22
C VAL A 20 -4.83 -9.95 -1.40
N MET A 21 -4.14 -10.72 -2.25
CA MET A 21 -4.77 -11.43 -3.38
C MET A 21 -5.74 -12.54 -2.91
N CYS A 22 -5.52 -13.14 -1.73
CA CYS A 22 -6.43 -14.16 -1.19
C CYS A 22 -7.75 -13.55 -0.65
N PHE A 23 -7.78 -12.27 -0.30
CA PHE A 23 -8.98 -11.62 0.22
C PHE A 23 -10.02 -11.26 -0.86
N SER A 24 -9.62 -11.20 -2.13
CA SER A 24 -10.52 -10.83 -3.22
C SER A 24 -11.43 -11.95 -3.70
N LEU A 25 -11.32 -13.18 -3.17
CA LEU A 25 -12.07 -14.35 -3.65
C LEU A 25 -13.15 -14.89 -2.72
N SER A 26 -13.41 -14.27 -1.57
CA SER A 26 -14.40 -14.79 -0.60
C SER A 26 -15.43 -13.74 -0.21
N ALA A 27 -16.19 -13.24 -1.16
CA ALA A 27 -17.43 -12.50 -0.87
C ALA A 27 -18.61 -13.45 -0.92
N CYS A 28 -18.90 -14.14 0.20
CA CYS A 28 -20.22 -14.73 0.42
C CYS A 28 -20.50 -14.85 1.92
N GLY A 29 -21.43 -13.99 2.40
CA GLY A 29 -22.42 -14.33 3.44
C GLY A 29 -22.08 -14.04 4.90
N SER A 30 -22.70 -13.07 5.44
CA SER A 30 -23.70 -12.84 6.51
C SER A 30 -23.27 -11.92 7.66
N ASP A 31 -24.10 -10.90 7.77
CA ASP A 31 -24.59 -10.12 8.92
C ASP A 31 -23.73 -9.95 10.18
N ASP A 32 -23.29 -8.78 10.44
CA ASP A 32 -23.73 -7.73 11.35
C ASP A 32 -22.68 -6.62 11.51
N ASP A 33 -23.20 -5.38 11.62
CA ASP A 33 -22.59 -4.11 11.98
C ASP A 33 -21.74 -3.37 10.94
N ASN A 34 -22.46 -2.50 10.21
CA ASN A 34 -22.09 -1.15 9.76
C ASN A 34 -20.60 -0.86 9.46
N ASP A 35 -20.01 -1.60 8.54
CA ASP A 35 -18.95 -1.07 7.71
C ASP A 35 -19.29 -1.36 6.26
N VAL A 36 -19.72 -0.31 5.56
CA VAL A 36 -20.04 -0.34 4.12
C VAL A 36 -18.74 -0.53 3.34
N ASN A 37 -18.17 -1.72 3.44
CA ASN A 37 -17.17 -2.19 2.49
C ASN A 37 -17.92 -2.91 1.36
N ASN A 38 -18.39 -2.14 0.39
CA ASN A 38 -19.05 -2.61 -0.84
C ASN A 38 -18.10 -3.51 -1.68
N GLY A 39 -17.58 -4.60 -1.13
CA GLY A 39 -16.70 -5.53 -1.85
C GLY A 39 -15.29 -5.01 -2.13
N VAL A 40 -14.91 -3.88 -1.58
CA VAL A 40 -13.55 -3.34 -1.66
C VAL A 40 -12.67 -3.99 -0.58
N SER A 41 -11.49 -4.42 -0.94
CA SER A 41 -10.51 -4.95 0.02
C SER A 41 -10.22 -3.94 1.13
N PRO A 42 -9.93 -4.38 2.37
CA PRO A 42 -9.62 -3.46 3.46
C PRO A 42 -8.33 -2.67 3.18
N VAL A 43 -8.28 -1.46 3.71
CA VAL A 43 -7.04 -0.67 3.72
C VAL A 43 -6.09 -1.29 4.73
N LEU A 44 -4.96 -1.79 4.27
CA LEU A 44 -3.95 -2.43 5.12
C LEU A 44 -2.85 -1.43 5.47
N TYR A 45 -2.64 -1.22 6.77
CA TYR A 45 -1.52 -0.46 7.28
C TYR A 45 -0.48 -1.40 7.88
N SER A 46 0.78 -1.13 7.64
CA SER A 46 1.91 -1.89 8.15
C SER A 46 2.91 -0.98 8.86
N ASP A 47 3.40 -1.42 10.02
CA ASP A 47 4.48 -0.76 10.77
C ASP A 47 5.50 -1.83 11.15
N PHE A 48 6.60 -1.92 10.41
CA PHE A 48 7.64 -2.91 10.64
C PHE A 48 9.02 -2.45 10.16
N GLY A 49 10.05 -2.90 10.84
CA GLY A 49 11.44 -2.73 10.39
C GLY A 49 11.87 -1.27 10.20
N GLY A 50 11.30 -0.33 10.97
CA GLY A 50 11.60 1.10 10.82
C GLY A 50 10.87 1.78 9.66
N ARG A 51 9.94 1.08 9.01
CA ARG A 51 9.10 1.59 7.91
C ARG A 51 7.62 1.53 8.27
N ILE A 52 6.86 2.42 7.69
CA ILE A 52 5.41 2.37 7.64
C ILE A 52 4.94 2.26 6.21
N GLY A 53 3.83 1.61 6.00
CA GLY A 53 3.29 1.43 4.66
C GLY A 53 1.79 1.26 4.63
N VAL A 54 1.23 1.38 3.44
CA VAL A 54 -0.19 1.20 3.17
C VAL A 54 -0.40 0.48 1.86
N ASN A 55 -1.41 -0.41 1.86
CA ASN A 55 -2.04 -0.92 0.66
C ASN A 55 -3.46 -0.35 0.61
N TYR A 56 -3.71 0.52 -0.35
CA TYR A 56 -4.97 1.22 -0.51
C TYR A 56 -5.68 0.73 -1.77
N PRO A 57 -6.84 0.07 -1.64
CA PRO A 57 -7.62 -0.37 -2.79
C PRO A 57 -8.26 0.83 -3.49
N LEU A 58 -8.21 0.84 -4.82
CA LEU A 58 -8.81 1.89 -5.65
C LEU A 58 -10.22 1.52 -6.08
N ASP A 59 -10.47 0.23 -6.30
CA ASP A 59 -11.74 -0.27 -6.78
C ASP A 59 -11.94 -1.76 -6.43
N ILE A 60 -13.11 -2.27 -6.75
CA ILE A 60 -13.49 -3.69 -6.55
C ILE A 60 -12.75 -4.66 -7.49
N SER A 61 -12.07 -4.18 -8.52
CA SER A 61 -11.30 -5.01 -9.45
C SER A 61 -9.95 -5.46 -8.90
N GLY A 62 -9.64 -5.07 -7.65
CA GLY A 62 -8.37 -5.37 -6.99
C GLY A 62 -7.21 -4.45 -7.40
N LYS A 63 -7.49 -3.36 -8.10
CA LYS A 63 -6.48 -2.32 -8.30
C LYS A 63 -6.16 -1.65 -6.98
N MET A 64 -4.89 -1.50 -6.70
CA MET A 64 -4.42 -0.88 -5.47
C MET A 64 -3.19 -0.01 -5.69
N VAL A 65 -3.08 0.98 -4.83
CA VAL A 65 -1.87 1.77 -4.60
C VAL A 65 -1.21 1.24 -3.34
N SER A 66 0.10 1.04 -3.42
CA SER A 66 0.89 0.58 -2.29
C SER A 66 2.14 1.43 -2.17
N PHE A 67 2.49 1.80 -0.94
CA PHE A 67 3.79 2.42 -0.70
C PHE A 67 4.26 2.19 0.74
N PHE A 68 5.58 2.20 0.89
CA PHE A 68 6.29 2.05 2.15
C PHE A 68 7.35 3.14 2.24
N ILE A 69 7.40 3.84 3.36
CA ILE A 69 8.34 4.92 3.61
C ILE A 69 9.04 4.70 4.96
N PRO A 70 10.22 5.28 5.19
CA PRO A 70 10.83 5.31 6.50
C PRO A 70 9.86 5.93 7.54
N LYS A 71 9.78 5.33 8.72
CA LYS A 71 8.93 5.83 9.81
C LYS A 71 9.28 7.26 10.22
N SER A 72 10.55 7.65 10.05
CA SER A 72 11.02 9.02 10.27
C SER A 72 10.44 10.05 9.30
N GLN A 73 9.85 9.61 8.19
CA GLN A 73 9.18 10.45 7.19
C GLN A 73 7.65 10.45 7.33
N ALA A 74 7.11 9.83 8.39
CA ALA A 74 5.69 9.89 8.69
C ALA A 74 5.21 11.34 8.79
N GLY A 75 4.10 11.67 8.11
CA GLY A 75 3.57 13.04 8.08
C GLY A 75 4.37 14.03 7.20
N GLN A 76 5.29 13.53 6.38
CA GLN A 76 6.06 14.34 5.42
C GLN A 76 5.77 13.87 3.98
N ILE A 77 5.87 14.81 3.04
CA ILE A 77 5.80 14.46 1.61
C ILE A 77 7.13 13.84 1.20
N VAL A 78 7.06 12.62 0.68
CA VAL A 78 8.19 11.89 0.12
C VAL A 78 8.14 12.01 -1.41
N ASP A 79 9.10 12.72 -1.98
CA ASP A 79 9.25 12.91 -3.43
C ASP A 79 9.85 11.65 -4.06
N LEU A 80 9.08 10.97 -4.91
CA LEU A 80 9.48 9.70 -5.54
C LEU A 80 10.51 9.87 -6.67
N THR A 81 10.89 11.09 -6.97
CA THR A 81 11.99 11.36 -7.93
C THR A 81 13.34 11.57 -7.25
N LYS A 82 13.36 11.54 -5.92
CA LYS A 82 14.58 11.67 -5.12
C LYS A 82 14.96 10.35 -4.48
N GLY A 83 16.26 10.13 -4.37
CA GLY A 83 16.80 8.98 -3.67
C GLY A 83 16.28 8.90 -2.23
N GLY A 84 15.99 7.68 -1.78
CA GLY A 84 15.46 7.43 -0.45
C GLY A 84 15.11 5.97 -0.24
N ASP A 85 14.83 5.62 1.00
CA ASP A 85 14.46 4.25 1.38
C ASP A 85 12.93 4.06 1.32
N TRP A 86 12.36 4.39 0.17
CA TRP A 86 10.94 4.21 -0.13
C TRP A 86 10.72 3.12 -1.19
N VAL A 87 9.53 2.53 -1.15
CA VAL A 87 9.00 1.66 -2.20
C VAL A 87 7.57 2.13 -2.48
N ALA A 88 7.20 2.29 -3.74
CA ALA A 88 5.89 2.78 -4.13
C ALA A 88 5.38 2.12 -5.42
N GLY A 89 4.05 2.09 -5.61
CA GLY A 89 3.44 1.52 -6.79
C GLY A 89 2.13 0.80 -6.48
N GLY A 90 2.11 -0.50 -6.72
CA GLY A 90 0.94 -1.36 -6.59
C GLY A 90 0.44 -1.87 -7.94
N SER A 91 -0.65 -2.65 -7.93
CA SER A 91 -1.22 -3.21 -9.17
C SER A 91 -1.71 -2.12 -10.14
N ALA A 92 -1.99 -0.92 -9.64
CA ALA A 92 -2.40 0.22 -10.46
C ALA A 92 -1.31 0.72 -11.43
N VAL A 93 -0.04 0.47 -11.12
CA VAL A 93 1.12 0.85 -11.95
C VAL A 93 1.95 -0.36 -12.39
N GLY A 94 1.44 -1.57 -12.17
CA GLY A 94 2.06 -2.80 -12.64
C GLY A 94 3.13 -3.40 -11.73
N GLY A 95 3.36 -2.86 -10.54
CA GLY A 95 4.34 -3.40 -9.59
C GLY A 95 4.75 -2.44 -8.50
N LEU A 96 5.76 -2.84 -7.72
CA LEU A 96 6.40 -2.02 -6.70
C LEU A 96 7.79 -1.61 -7.18
N TYR A 97 8.09 -0.34 -7.01
CA TYR A 97 9.28 0.32 -7.54
C TYR A 97 10.00 1.08 -6.45
N SER A 98 11.31 1.16 -6.56
CA SER A 98 12.20 2.00 -5.76
C SER A 98 12.72 3.18 -6.57
N TYR A 99 13.53 4.01 -5.96
CA TYR A 99 14.20 5.09 -6.69
C TYR A 99 15.04 4.59 -7.87
N ASP A 100 15.73 3.47 -7.71
CA ASP A 100 16.65 2.91 -8.73
C ASP A 100 15.91 2.46 -10.02
N ASP A 101 14.61 2.26 -9.96
CA ASP A 101 13.79 1.86 -11.12
C ASP A 101 13.44 3.05 -12.03
N HIS A 102 13.61 4.28 -11.54
CA HIS A 102 13.36 5.53 -12.27
C HIS A 102 11.99 5.62 -12.97
N LEU A 103 10.98 4.93 -12.42
CA LEU A 103 9.64 4.89 -13.00
C LEU A 103 8.94 6.24 -12.90
N PHE A 104 9.01 6.85 -11.70
CA PHE A 104 8.20 8.02 -11.38
C PHE A 104 8.78 9.31 -11.94
N GLN A 105 7.89 10.15 -12.50
CA GLN A 105 8.22 11.43 -13.08
C GLN A 105 8.06 12.56 -12.05
N LYS A 106 8.63 13.73 -12.38
CA LYS A 106 8.56 14.94 -11.54
C LYS A 106 7.12 15.24 -11.10
N GLY A 107 6.93 15.48 -9.81
CA GLY A 107 5.63 15.71 -9.19
C GLY A 107 4.99 14.47 -8.59
N SER A 108 5.64 13.30 -8.70
CA SER A 108 5.20 12.10 -7.99
C SER A 108 5.61 12.15 -6.53
N TYR A 109 4.68 11.83 -5.64
CA TYR A 109 4.93 11.82 -4.20
C TYR A 109 4.01 10.85 -3.46
N VAL A 110 4.36 10.54 -2.22
CA VAL A 110 3.51 9.88 -1.24
C VAL A 110 3.58 10.59 0.10
N TYR A 111 2.53 10.42 0.89
CA TYR A 111 2.41 10.92 2.26
C TYR A 111 1.60 9.91 3.07
N LEU A 112 2.03 9.62 4.28
CA LEU A 112 1.33 8.73 5.20
C LEU A 112 1.51 9.20 6.63
N LEU A 113 0.39 9.33 7.34
CA LEU A 113 0.36 9.66 8.75
C LEU A 113 -0.70 8.82 9.46
N LYS A 114 -0.33 8.14 10.54
CA LYS A 114 -1.28 7.52 11.45
C LYS A 114 -1.86 8.61 12.35
N THR A 115 -3.18 8.84 12.25
CA THR A 115 -3.89 9.92 12.95
C THR A 115 -4.67 9.45 14.17
N GLY A 116 -4.89 8.14 14.28
CA GLY A 116 -5.62 7.52 15.38
C GLY A 116 -5.24 6.05 15.55
N ALA A 117 -5.93 5.34 16.44
CA ALA A 117 -5.70 3.91 16.67
C ALA A 117 -5.87 3.12 15.37
N ASN A 118 -6.98 3.35 14.66
CA ASN A 118 -7.34 2.66 13.43
C ASN A 118 -7.58 3.64 12.27
N GLU A 119 -6.91 4.78 12.28
CA GLU A 119 -7.09 5.82 11.27
C GLU A 119 -5.76 6.33 10.73
N ILE A 120 -5.74 6.59 9.43
CA ILE A 120 -4.61 7.18 8.72
C ILE A 120 -5.08 8.34 7.83
N GLU A 121 -4.15 9.24 7.56
CA GLU A 121 -4.20 10.19 6.45
C GLU A 121 -3.20 9.73 5.41
N LEU A 122 -3.62 9.62 4.16
CA LEU A 122 -2.74 9.28 3.05
C LEU A 122 -2.97 10.18 1.85
N ARG A 123 -1.88 10.50 1.18
CA ARG A 123 -1.90 11.22 -0.09
C ARG A 123 -0.88 10.59 -1.01
N TYR A 124 -1.20 10.49 -2.26
CA TYR A 124 -0.28 10.02 -3.27
C TYR A 124 -0.55 10.69 -4.61
N LYS A 125 0.49 10.79 -5.39
CA LYS A 125 0.44 11.13 -6.79
C LYS A 125 1.52 10.35 -7.51
N TYR A 126 1.13 9.50 -8.43
CA TYR A 126 2.03 8.74 -9.28
C TYR A 126 1.89 9.23 -10.70
N ILE A 127 2.99 9.66 -11.27
CA ILE A 127 3.10 10.08 -12.68
C ILE A 127 4.16 9.19 -13.30
N TRP A 128 3.80 8.43 -14.32
CA TRP A 128 4.74 7.54 -15.01
C TRP A 128 4.49 7.50 -16.50
N LYS A 129 5.44 6.93 -17.25
CA LYS A 129 5.28 6.68 -18.67
C LYS A 129 4.90 5.24 -18.92
N GLU A 130 3.88 5.04 -19.73
CA GLU A 130 3.49 3.75 -20.28
C GLU A 130 3.60 3.85 -21.81
N GLY A 131 4.72 3.34 -22.35
CA GLY A 131 5.11 3.62 -23.73
C GLY A 131 5.33 5.12 -23.97
N THR A 132 4.59 5.72 -24.87
CA THR A 132 4.65 7.16 -25.17
C THR A 132 3.67 7.99 -24.33
N ALA A 133 2.70 7.36 -23.65
CA ALA A 133 1.69 8.03 -22.86
C ALA A 133 2.18 8.34 -21.44
N THR A 134 1.83 9.51 -20.93
CA THR A 134 1.99 9.83 -19.50
C THR A 134 0.71 9.45 -18.77
N ARG A 135 0.84 8.62 -17.74
CA ARG A 135 -0.25 8.21 -16.85
C ARG A 135 -0.14 8.94 -15.53
N THR A 136 -1.28 9.21 -14.92
CA THR A 136 -1.33 9.79 -13.57
C THR A 136 -2.45 9.15 -12.77
N ILE A 137 -2.16 8.82 -11.52
CA ILE A 137 -3.16 8.51 -10.50
C ILE A 137 -2.84 9.32 -9.26
N GLU A 138 -3.87 9.83 -8.60
CA GLU A 138 -3.68 10.60 -7.37
C GLU A 138 -4.84 10.39 -6.40
N GLY A 139 -4.56 10.55 -5.11
CA GLY A 139 -5.54 10.48 -4.05
C GLY A 139 -5.12 11.33 -2.85
N ASN A 140 -6.13 11.84 -2.14
CA ASN A 140 -5.95 12.61 -0.92
C ASN A 140 -7.10 12.26 0.03
N TYR A 141 -6.78 11.47 1.05
CA TYR A 141 -7.78 10.89 1.94
C TYR A 141 -7.41 11.15 3.40
N LYS A 142 -8.40 11.56 4.17
CA LYS A 142 -8.28 11.77 5.62
C LYS A 142 -9.23 10.84 6.37
N ASN A 143 -8.85 10.51 7.60
CA ASN A 143 -9.67 9.66 8.50
C ASN A 143 -10.03 8.31 7.86
N VAL A 144 -9.10 7.76 7.08
CA VAL A 144 -9.28 6.45 6.44
C VAL A 144 -9.19 5.37 7.51
N LYS A 145 -10.24 4.56 7.64
CA LYS A 145 -10.22 3.37 8.51
C LYS A 145 -9.24 2.36 7.94
N MET A 146 -8.41 1.79 8.80
CA MET A 146 -7.43 0.80 8.41
C MET A 146 -7.53 -0.47 9.23
N THR A 147 -7.06 -1.55 8.65
CA THR A 147 -6.76 -2.81 9.31
C THR A 147 -5.24 -2.94 9.42
N THR A 148 -4.73 -3.29 10.58
CA THR A 148 -3.30 -3.55 10.73
C THR A 148 -2.94 -4.88 10.07
N HIS A 149 -1.67 -5.03 9.69
CA HIS A 149 -1.19 -6.30 9.12
C HIS A 149 -1.42 -7.48 10.08
N GLN A 150 -1.22 -7.27 11.39
CA GLN A 150 -1.47 -8.30 12.39
C GLN A 150 -2.94 -8.67 12.47
N ASP A 151 -3.83 -7.68 12.50
CA ASP A 151 -5.28 -7.93 12.50
C ASP A 151 -5.74 -8.69 11.26
N ALA A 152 -5.13 -8.42 10.10
CA ALA A 152 -5.40 -9.15 8.85
C ALA A 152 -4.95 -10.61 8.93
N ILE A 153 -3.78 -10.88 9.51
CA ILE A 153 -3.27 -12.24 9.78
C ILE A 153 -4.21 -12.95 10.75
N ASP A 154 -4.54 -12.32 11.86
CA ASP A 154 -5.40 -12.90 12.88
C ASP A 154 -6.80 -13.20 12.35
N TRP A 155 -7.31 -12.32 11.47
CA TRP A 155 -8.57 -12.57 10.76
C TRP A 155 -8.45 -13.81 9.85
N ALA A 156 -7.39 -13.90 9.04
CA ALA A 156 -7.16 -15.03 8.15
C ALA A 156 -7.05 -16.37 8.89
N HIS A 157 -6.36 -16.39 10.03
CA HIS A 157 -6.30 -17.56 10.92
C HIS A 157 -7.69 -17.94 11.44
N ARG A 158 -8.52 -16.96 11.86
CA ARG A 158 -9.91 -17.24 12.31
C ARG A 158 -10.79 -17.81 11.19
N GLN A 159 -10.47 -17.51 9.92
CA GLN A 159 -11.18 -18.06 8.77
C GLN A 159 -10.62 -19.43 8.31
N GLY A 160 -9.56 -19.93 8.94
CA GLY A 160 -8.94 -21.20 8.56
C GLY A 160 -8.22 -21.15 7.20
N LEU A 161 -7.73 -19.97 6.81
CA LEU A 161 -7.02 -19.74 5.55
C LEU A 161 -5.51 -20.04 5.66
N TYR A 162 -5.03 -20.32 6.86
CA TYR A 162 -3.66 -20.78 7.18
C TYR A 162 -3.74 -21.90 8.20
#